data_e203042cb2fedd38ef6df23a46092482
#
_entry.id   e203042cb2fedd38ef6df23a46092482
#
_cell.length_a   1.000
_cell.length_b   1.000
_cell.length_c   1.000
_cell.angle_alpha   90.00
_cell.angle_beta   90.00
_cell.angle_gamma   90.00
#
_symmetry.space_group_name_H-M   'P 1'
#
loop_
_entity.id
_entity.type
_entity.pdbx_description
1 polymer ?
#
loop_
_entity_poly.entity_id
_entity_poly.type
_entity_poly.pdbx_seq_one_letter_code
_entity_poly.pdbx_strand_id
1 'polypeptide(L)'
;AMKGWDSADLDATCAFICAPLPENEQIYMKPIEGFPLPEGKCLKLVKSAYGLVQAPRQYYLLCKEVYAKCKMTQLKSDQCVFIRRVQNIKGQPALTSEDIIARGSFEYTERVPKSKRVYPSCEFPVAMLIIFMYVDNNGCRYNCRELLDEFLNDLKEDGRIDMNEEGKMENFLAVRYSQDPITGAIEADQEPYMDGLLKKYDMENCNPTKLPLKPADIDAIERIPIPAKPSPQHVRAYSMMVGELMYVAINTVPSIMFHVQFLARYMSKATSQHLEYPKKILRYLKGQKSRRIRWDANAVRHPFVAGQVHAFADSSWADEVPRRRSTFAYHLFVNNAVFSWKSALAPILALSSAEAELIGLASCAQEIAFIRKLSFELGFQQPGPTICQTDSKGAKLLVENGHFKGRSKHYELKWSFVCDYHDRGVMSIDWRPRATNVSDIGTIDRPLEVFNRFVPVMLGERTA
;
A
#
# COMPACT_ATOMS: atom_id res chain seq x y z
N ALA A 1 3.42 -9.74 -10.99
CA ALA A 1 4.14 -10.03 -12.23
C ALA A 1 3.44 -11.16 -12.98
N MET A 2 2.71 -10.82 -14.03
CA MET A 2 2.03 -11.81 -14.88
C MET A 2 2.41 -11.51 -16.33
N LYS A 3 2.89 -12.55 -17.03
CA LYS A 3 3.20 -12.44 -18.45
C LYS A 3 1.92 -12.15 -19.25
N GLY A 4 2.00 -11.26 -20.24
CA GLY A 4 0.85 -10.89 -21.09
C GLY A 4 -0.10 -9.84 -20.46
N TRP A 5 0.24 -9.24 -19.32
CA TRP A 5 -0.43 -8.06 -18.81
C TRP A 5 0.36 -6.79 -19.13
N ASP A 6 -0.35 -5.76 -19.52
CA ASP A 6 0.20 -4.44 -19.82
C ASP A 6 -0.41 -3.37 -18.90
N SER A 7 0.06 -2.15 -19.03
CA SER A 7 -0.37 -1.02 -18.20
C SER A 7 -0.47 0.25 -19.03
N ALA A 8 -1.37 1.14 -18.63
CA ALA A 8 -1.40 2.50 -19.14
C ALA A 8 -1.59 3.49 -17.99
N ASP A 9 -1.04 4.68 -18.19
CA ASP A 9 -1.29 5.86 -17.37
C ASP A 9 -2.39 6.68 -18.03
N LEU A 10 -3.41 7.04 -17.27
CA LEU A 10 -4.59 7.74 -17.75
C LEU A 10 -4.75 9.02 -16.94
N ASP A 11 -4.64 10.17 -17.61
CA ASP A 11 -4.80 11.48 -16.98
C ASP A 11 -6.17 12.08 -17.30
N ALA A 12 -6.85 12.56 -16.26
CA ALA A 12 -8.15 13.21 -16.42
C ALA A 12 -7.99 14.73 -16.54
N THR A 13 -8.28 15.25 -17.72
CA THR A 13 -8.22 16.68 -18.00
C THR A 13 -9.17 17.45 -17.09
N CYS A 14 -8.64 18.40 -16.31
CA CYS A 14 -9.43 19.30 -15.47
C CYS A 14 -10.38 18.58 -14.48
N ALA A 15 -9.92 17.52 -13.82
CA ALA A 15 -10.70 16.61 -12.99
C ALA A 15 -11.74 17.29 -12.09
N PHE A 16 -11.36 18.26 -11.28
CA PHE A 16 -12.31 18.89 -10.34
C PHE A 16 -13.33 19.80 -11.02
N ILE A 17 -12.97 20.43 -12.14
CA ILE A 17 -13.87 21.35 -12.88
C ILE A 17 -14.95 20.57 -13.64
N CYS A 18 -14.77 19.27 -13.86
CA CYS A 18 -15.79 18.42 -14.47
C CYS A 18 -16.95 18.12 -13.52
N ALA A 19 -16.69 18.01 -12.22
CA ALA A 19 -17.64 17.54 -11.24
C ALA A 19 -18.70 18.60 -10.86
N PRO A 20 -20.01 18.32 -10.97
CA PRO A 20 -21.06 19.24 -10.55
C PRO A 20 -21.07 19.39 -9.03
N LEU A 21 -21.43 20.57 -8.55
CA LEU A 21 -21.73 20.81 -7.15
C LEU A 21 -23.16 20.35 -6.85
N PRO A 22 -23.45 19.77 -5.67
CA PRO A 22 -24.79 19.45 -5.26
C PRO A 22 -25.68 20.70 -5.19
N GLU A 23 -26.96 20.58 -5.51
CA GLU A 23 -27.91 21.71 -5.52
C GLU A 23 -28.04 22.41 -4.15
N ASN A 24 -27.86 21.67 -3.07
CA ASN A 24 -27.88 22.18 -1.69
C ASN A 24 -26.58 22.90 -1.28
N GLU A 25 -25.51 22.81 -2.07
CA GLU A 25 -24.25 23.51 -1.83
C GLU A 25 -24.18 24.78 -2.69
N GLN A 26 -24.33 25.94 -2.07
CA GLN A 26 -24.23 27.22 -2.75
C GLN A 26 -22.89 27.89 -2.44
N ILE A 27 -21.98 27.91 -3.41
CA ILE A 27 -20.66 28.52 -3.26
C ILE A 27 -20.59 29.71 -4.19
N TYR A 28 -20.20 30.85 -3.62
CA TYR A 28 -20.05 32.10 -4.34
C TYR A 28 -18.60 32.56 -4.33
N MET A 29 -18.12 33.03 -5.47
CA MET A 29 -16.79 33.63 -5.66
C MET A 29 -16.87 35.11 -5.80
N LYS A 30 -15.85 35.81 -5.29
CA LYS A 30 -15.60 37.23 -5.62
C LYS A 30 -15.28 37.36 -7.11
N PRO A 31 -15.50 38.55 -7.69
CA PRO A 31 -15.04 38.81 -9.05
C PRO A 31 -13.55 38.45 -9.23
N ILE A 32 -13.25 37.82 -10.33
CA ILE A 32 -11.87 37.47 -10.70
C ILE A 32 -11.23 38.71 -11.34
N GLU A 33 -9.98 39.00 -11.03
CA GLU A 33 -9.21 40.08 -11.63
C GLU A 33 -9.24 39.96 -13.18
N GLY A 34 -9.60 41.03 -13.87
CA GLY A 34 -9.79 41.03 -15.32
C GLY A 34 -11.18 40.58 -15.80
N PHE A 35 -12.10 40.17 -14.90
CA PHE A 35 -13.46 39.79 -15.24
C PHE A 35 -14.49 40.63 -14.42
N PRO A 36 -14.76 41.87 -14.84
CA PRO A 36 -15.63 42.77 -14.09
C PRO A 36 -17.08 42.26 -14.06
N LEU A 37 -17.66 42.27 -12.87
CA LEU A 37 -19.08 41.99 -12.68
C LEU A 37 -19.85 43.29 -12.36
N PRO A 38 -21.14 43.35 -12.67
CA PRO A 38 -21.99 44.44 -12.21
C PRO A 38 -21.93 44.57 -10.70
N GLU A 39 -22.09 45.81 -10.20
CA GLU A 39 -22.07 46.11 -8.77
C GLU A 39 -23.11 45.27 -8.02
N GLY A 40 -22.73 44.68 -6.88
CA GLY A 40 -23.58 43.80 -6.07
C GLY A 40 -23.76 42.39 -6.61
N LYS A 41 -23.07 42.00 -7.68
CA LYS A 41 -23.10 40.63 -8.23
C LYS A 41 -21.87 39.83 -7.80
N CYS A 42 -22.07 38.53 -7.70
CA CYS A 42 -21.01 37.51 -7.45
C CYS A 42 -21.20 36.36 -8.41
N LEU A 43 -20.14 35.55 -8.57
CA LEU A 43 -20.21 34.33 -9.37
C LEU A 43 -20.68 33.17 -8.50
N LYS A 44 -21.71 32.47 -8.93
CA LYS A 44 -22.13 31.20 -8.31
C LYS A 44 -21.40 30.04 -9.03
N LEU A 45 -20.71 29.21 -8.27
CA LEU A 45 -20.12 27.99 -8.81
C LEU A 45 -21.20 26.95 -9.08
N VAL A 46 -21.22 26.43 -10.29
CA VAL A 46 -22.10 25.31 -10.72
C VAL A 46 -21.34 23.99 -10.68
N LYS A 47 -20.02 24.07 -10.84
CA LYS A 47 -19.10 22.93 -10.79
C LYS A 47 -18.04 23.16 -9.72
N SER A 48 -17.40 22.09 -9.30
CA SER A 48 -16.24 22.16 -8.39
C SER A 48 -15.09 22.95 -8.97
N ALA A 49 -14.22 23.43 -8.11
CA ALA A 49 -12.99 24.13 -8.49
C ALA A 49 -11.82 23.66 -7.61
N TYR A 50 -10.60 23.81 -8.13
CA TYR A 50 -9.39 23.56 -7.35
C TYR A 50 -9.37 24.47 -6.10
N GLY A 51 -9.02 23.87 -4.95
CA GLY A 51 -9.00 24.52 -3.65
C GLY A 51 -10.26 24.38 -2.81
N LEU A 52 -11.37 23.86 -3.36
CA LEU A 52 -12.54 23.50 -2.58
C LEU A 52 -12.33 22.20 -1.83
N VAL A 53 -12.66 22.17 -0.54
CA VAL A 53 -12.52 20.97 0.32
C VAL A 53 -13.34 19.79 -0.20
N GLN A 54 -14.51 20.03 -0.77
CA GLN A 54 -15.41 19.01 -1.31
C GLN A 54 -15.07 18.54 -2.73
N ALA A 55 -14.23 19.27 -3.46
CA ALA A 55 -13.92 18.95 -4.87
C ALA A 55 -13.46 17.51 -5.11
N PRO A 56 -12.54 16.94 -4.31
CA PRO A 56 -12.13 15.54 -4.49
C PRO A 56 -13.28 14.55 -4.34
N ARG A 57 -14.18 14.80 -3.39
CA ARG A 57 -15.37 13.95 -3.18
C ARG A 57 -16.33 14.03 -4.34
N GLN A 58 -16.62 15.24 -4.85
CA GLN A 58 -17.54 15.41 -5.97
C GLN A 58 -17.00 14.75 -7.25
N TYR A 59 -15.71 14.92 -7.50
CA TYR A 59 -15.05 14.25 -8.62
C TYR A 59 -15.09 12.72 -8.49
N TYR A 60 -14.79 12.17 -7.32
CA TYR A 60 -14.93 10.75 -7.05
C TYR A 60 -16.35 10.23 -7.33
N LEU A 61 -17.39 10.96 -6.89
CA LEU A 61 -18.79 10.56 -7.15
C LEU A 61 -19.13 10.58 -8.64
N LEU A 62 -18.64 11.58 -9.37
CA LEU A 62 -18.76 11.64 -10.82
C LEU A 62 -18.08 10.45 -11.50
N CYS A 63 -16.83 10.17 -11.15
CA CYS A 63 -16.09 9.03 -11.70
C CYS A 63 -16.81 7.71 -11.43
N LYS A 64 -17.30 7.50 -10.20
CA LYS A 64 -18.05 6.30 -9.83
C LYS A 64 -19.29 6.11 -10.73
N GLU A 65 -20.04 7.17 -10.99
CA GLU A 65 -21.23 7.12 -11.86
C GLU A 65 -20.84 6.83 -13.32
N VAL A 66 -19.87 7.59 -13.84
CA VAL A 66 -19.41 7.46 -15.24
C VAL A 66 -18.79 6.09 -15.49
N TYR A 67 -17.91 5.62 -14.62
CA TYR A 67 -17.27 4.30 -14.77
C TYR A 67 -18.29 3.16 -14.70
N ALA A 68 -19.35 3.30 -13.88
CA ALA A 68 -20.43 2.33 -13.88
C ALA A 68 -21.18 2.28 -15.23
N LYS A 69 -21.38 3.43 -15.89
CA LYS A 69 -21.95 3.50 -17.26
C LYS A 69 -21.00 2.86 -18.30
N CYS A 70 -19.69 3.05 -18.12
CA CYS A 70 -18.65 2.39 -18.91
C CYS A 70 -18.44 0.90 -18.52
N LYS A 71 -19.43 0.27 -17.89
CA LYS A 71 -19.45 -1.16 -17.53
C LYS A 71 -18.36 -1.59 -16.55
N MET A 72 -17.76 -0.66 -15.82
CA MET A 72 -16.84 -0.95 -14.73
C MET A 72 -17.59 -1.28 -13.44
N THR A 73 -17.05 -2.21 -12.67
CA THR A 73 -17.56 -2.57 -11.34
C THR A 73 -16.59 -2.09 -10.28
N GLN A 74 -17.06 -1.26 -9.33
CA GLN A 74 -16.28 -0.80 -8.21
C GLN A 74 -16.04 -1.94 -7.21
N LEU A 75 -14.81 -2.10 -6.70
CA LEU A 75 -14.53 -3.07 -5.65
C LEU A 75 -15.13 -2.63 -4.30
N LYS A 76 -15.48 -3.61 -3.48
CA LYS A 76 -15.97 -3.37 -2.11
C LYS A 76 -14.81 -3.23 -1.11
N SER A 77 -13.69 -3.87 -1.40
CA SER A 77 -12.48 -3.81 -0.57
C SER A 77 -11.77 -2.47 -0.70
N ASP A 78 -11.72 -1.92 -1.92
CA ASP A 78 -11.14 -0.61 -2.21
C ASP A 78 -12.05 0.14 -3.20
N GLN A 79 -12.63 1.25 -2.73
CA GLN A 79 -13.57 2.03 -3.53
C GLN A 79 -12.90 2.86 -4.64
N CYS A 80 -11.58 2.98 -4.63
CA CYS A 80 -10.82 3.63 -5.70
C CYS A 80 -10.37 2.65 -6.79
N VAL A 81 -10.73 1.37 -6.68
CA VAL A 81 -10.42 0.34 -7.68
C VAL A 81 -11.67 -0.11 -8.40
N PHE A 82 -11.61 -0.10 -9.72
CA PHE A 82 -12.68 -0.51 -10.61
C PHE A 82 -12.19 -1.62 -11.51
N ILE A 83 -13.06 -2.58 -11.82
CA ILE A 83 -12.72 -3.73 -12.67
C ILE A 83 -13.79 -3.99 -13.70
N ARG A 84 -13.37 -4.34 -14.91
CA ARG A 84 -14.23 -4.90 -15.96
C ARG A 84 -13.68 -6.25 -16.37
N ARG A 85 -14.57 -7.25 -16.41
CA ARG A 85 -14.25 -8.61 -16.85
C ARG A 85 -15.20 -9.02 -17.96
N VAL A 86 -14.65 -9.56 -19.01
CA VAL A 86 -15.43 -10.10 -20.12
C VAL A 86 -14.88 -11.47 -20.48
N GLN A 87 -15.79 -12.44 -20.54
CA GLN A 87 -15.42 -13.78 -20.99
C GLN A 87 -14.99 -13.72 -22.46
N ASN A 88 -13.75 -14.13 -22.74
CA ASN A 88 -13.19 -14.14 -24.09
C ASN A 88 -13.28 -15.55 -24.66
N ILE A 89 -14.05 -15.72 -25.73
CA ILE A 89 -14.25 -17.01 -26.38
C ILE A 89 -13.52 -17.00 -27.73
N LYS A 90 -12.26 -17.39 -27.72
CA LYS A 90 -11.51 -17.64 -28.95
C LYS A 90 -11.70 -19.10 -29.34
N GLY A 91 -12.73 -19.38 -30.17
CA GLY A 91 -12.94 -20.70 -30.78
C GLY A 91 -13.19 -21.90 -29.85
N GLN A 92 -13.54 -21.66 -28.60
CA GLN A 92 -13.88 -22.70 -27.62
C GLN A 92 -15.31 -22.54 -27.08
N PRO A 93 -15.97 -23.63 -26.60
CA PRO A 93 -17.26 -23.52 -25.96
C PRO A 93 -17.17 -22.60 -24.74
N ALA A 94 -18.25 -21.88 -24.47
CA ALA A 94 -18.33 -20.96 -23.34
C ALA A 94 -17.93 -21.68 -22.06
N LEU A 95 -16.91 -21.16 -21.37
CA LEU A 95 -16.54 -21.64 -20.04
C LEU A 95 -17.77 -21.50 -19.13
N THR A 96 -18.11 -22.56 -18.43
CA THR A 96 -19.15 -22.51 -17.38
C THR A 96 -18.62 -21.71 -16.18
N SER A 97 -19.51 -21.29 -15.28
CA SER A 97 -19.10 -20.68 -14.01
C SER A 97 -18.16 -21.60 -13.22
N GLU A 98 -18.36 -22.91 -13.31
CA GLU A 98 -17.54 -23.94 -12.67
C GLU A 98 -16.14 -24.03 -13.30
N ASP A 99 -16.02 -23.92 -14.63
CA ASP A 99 -14.72 -23.89 -15.32
C ASP A 99 -13.91 -22.65 -14.95
N ILE A 100 -14.59 -21.52 -14.74
CA ILE A 100 -13.98 -20.26 -14.33
C ILE A 100 -13.51 -20.36 -12.86
N ILE A 101 -14.30 -20.98 -11.99
CA ILE A 101 -13.97 -21.24 -10.58
C ILE A 101 -12.80 -22.23 -10.49
N ALA A 102 -12.84 -23.33 -11.23
CA ALA A 102 -11.80 -24.35 -11.26
C ALA A 102 -10.43 -23.81 -11.75
N ARG A 103 -10.43 -22.73 -12.55
CA ARG A 103 -9.21 -22.03 -13.03
C ARG A 103 -8.79 -20.88 -12.13
N GLY A 104 -9.41 -20.71 -10.94
CA GLY A 104 -9.10 -19.66 -9.99
C GLY A 104 -9.68 -18.29 -10.34
N SER A 105 -10.67 -18.23 -11.23
CA SER A 105 -11.42 -17.03 -11.53
C SER A 105 -12.83 -17.10 -10.91
N PHE A 106 -13.30 -16.01 -10.34
CA PHE A 106 -14.32 -15.92 -9.30
C PHE A 106 -15.80 -15.83 -9.71
N GLU A 107 -16.73 -16.09 -8.75
CA GLU A 107 -18.20 -15.94 -8.77
C GLU A 107 -18.75 -14.55 -9.17
N TYR A 108 -17.94 -13.65 -9.69
CA TYR A 108 -18.41 -12.37 -10.21
C TYR A 108 -19.05 -12.45 -11.59
N THR A 109 -19.17 -13.63 -12.17
CA THR A 109 -19.76 -13.86 -13.49
C THR A 109 -21.26 -13.58 -13.56
N GLU A 110 -21.97 -13.51 -12.46
CA GLU A 110 -23.41 -13.16 -12.49
C GLU A 110 -23.73 -11.70 -12.83
N ARG A 111 -22.74 -10.79 -12.69
CA ARG A 111 -22.91 -9.36 -12.98
C ARG A 111 -22.24 -8.88 -14.25
N VAL A 112 -21.39 -9.68 -14.86
CA VAL A 112 -20.83 -9.38 -16.18
C VAL A 112 -21.92 -9.63 -17.21
N PRO A 113 -22.27 -8.65 -18.07
CA PRO A 113 -23.23 -8.90 -19.15
C PRO A 113 -22.81 -10.17 -19.91
N LYS A 114 -23.74 -11.08 -20.15
CA LYS A 114 -23.52 -12.33 -20.91
C LYS A 114 -23.15 -12.08 -22.39
N SER A 115 -22.55 -10.95 -22.72
CA SER A 115 -22.08 -10.63 -24.05
C SER A 115 -20.85 -11.50 -24.33
N LYS A 116 -21.04 -12.53 -25.13
CA LYS A 116 -19.97 -13.32 -25.71
C LYS A 116 -19.22 -12.44 -26.72
N ARG A 117 -18.20 -11.74 -26.25
CA ARG A 117 -17.31 -10.96 -27.13
C ARG A 117 -16.04 -11.76 -27.37
N VAL A 118 -15.57 -11.71 -28.59
CA VAL A 118 -14.28 -12.26 -28.99
C VAL A 118 -13.30 -11.12 -29.13
N TYR A 119 -12.19 -11.20 -28.41
CA TYR A 119 -11.09 -10.26 -28.52
C TYR A 119 -9.91 -10.98 -29.18
N PRO A 120 -9.66 -10.74 -30.47
CA PRO A 120 -8.68 -11.52 -31.25
C PRO A 120 -7.26 -11.43 -30.72
N SER A 121 -6.87 -10.30 -30.14
CA SER A 121 -5.54 -10.07 -29.56
C SER A 121 -5.39 -10.62 -28.15
N CYS A 122 -6.50 -10.96 -27.46
CA CYS A 122 -6.48 -11.44 -26.09
C CYS A 122 -6.23 -12.95 -26.02
N GLU A 123 -5.12 -13.35 -25.44
CA GLU A 123 -4.75 -14.77 -25.26
C GLU A 123 -5.42 -15.41 -24.02
N PHE A 124 -6.09 -14.63 -23.20
CA PHE A 124 -6.67 -15.08 -21.95
C PHE A 124 -8.15 -15.45 -22.10
N PRO A 125 -8.64 -16.48 -21.40
CA PRO A 125 -10.04 -16.87 -21.42
C PRO A 125 -10.97 -15.81 -20.81
N VAL A 126 -10.43 -14.93 -19.98
CA VAL A 126 -11.13 -13.76 -19.42
C VAL A 126 -10.31 -12.51 -19.71
N ALA A 127 -10.89 -11.60 -20.49
CA ALA A 127 -10.37 -10.28 -20.72
C ALA A 127 -10.64 -9.41 -19.47
N MET A 128 -9.63 -8.72 -18.97
CA MET A 128 -9.72 -7.93 -17.74
C MET A 128 -9.09 -6.56 -17.92
N LEU A 129 -9.78 -5.55 -17.39
CA LEU A 129 -9.28 -4.20 -17.21
C LEU A 129 -9.47 -3.83 -15.71
N ILE A 130 -8.41 -3.39 -15.07
CA ILE A 130 -8.40 -2.91 -13.68
C ILE A 130 -7.95 -1.46 -13.73
N ILE A 131 -8.73 -0.55 -13.15
CA ILE A 131 -8.39 0.87 -13.01
C ILE A 131 -8.29 1.18 -11.53
N PHE A 132 -7.20 1.84 -11.14
CA PHE A 132 -7.02 2.40 -9.81
C PHE A 132 -6.90 3.90 -9.92
N MET A 133 -7.79 4.58 -9.21
CA MET A 133 -7.99 6.02 -9.30
C MET A 133 -7.35 6.75 -8.12
N TYR A 134 -6.58 7.78 -8.43
CA TYR A 134 -6.08 8.72 -7.44
C TYR A 134 -6.27 10.14 -7.96
N VAL A 135 -7.43 10.73 -7.67
CA VAL A 135 -7.84 12.05 -8.14
C VAL A 135 -7.88 12.10 -9.68
N ASP A 136 -6.98 12.86 -10.31
CA ASP A 136 -6.77 12.99 -11.76
C ASP A 136 -5.91 11.87 -12.35
N ASN A 137 -4.97 11.34 -11.58
CA ASN A 137 -4.13 10.22 -12.02
C ASN A 137 -4.87 8.88 -11.91
N ASN A 138 -5.03 8.19 -13.03
CA ASN A 138 -5.62 6.88 -13.07
C ASN A 138 -4.63 5.90 -13.70
N GLY A 139 -4.14 4.96 -12.89
CA GLY A 139 -3.36 3.86 -13.43
C GLY A 139 -4.27 2.72 -13.85
N CYS A 140 -3.91 2.01 -14.91
CA CYS A 140 -4.63 0.79 -15.27
C CYS A 140 -3.71 -0.39 -15.57
N ARG A 141 -4.28 -1.58 -15.38
CA ARG A 141 -3.69 -2.86 -15.78
C ARG A 141 -4.71 -3.63 -16.60
N TYR A 142 -4.27 -4.21 -17.71
CA TYR A 142 -5.12 -4.98 -18.59
C TYR A 142 -4.36 -6.15 -19.22
N ASN A 143 -5.11 -7.17 -19.60
CA ASN A 143 -4.62 -8.30 -20.39
C ASN A 143 -5.23 -8.36 -21.79
N CYS A 144 -6.01 -7.33 -22.16
CA CYS A 144 -6.70 -7.20 -23.41
C CYS A 144 -6.78 -5.71 -23.78
N ARG A 145 -6.10 -5.31 -24.84
CA ARG A 145 -6.03 -3.90 -25.28
C ARG A 145 -7.39 -3.37 -25.71
N GLU A 146 -8.14 -4.16 -26.44
CA GLU A 146 -9.46 -3.77 -26.94
C GLU A 146 -10.42 -3.40 -25.82
N LEU A 147 -10.24 -3.99 -24.61
CA LEU A 147 -11.08 -3.68 -23.45
C LEU A 147 -10.78 -2.29 -22.87
N LEU A 148 -9.53 -1.84 -22.94
CA LEU A 148 -9.14 -0.48 -22.60
C LEU A 148 -9.68 0.51 -23.65
N ASP A 149 -9.54 0.19 -24.95
CA ASP A 149 -10.03 1.05 -26.02
C ASP A 149 -11.56 1.22 -25.95
N GLU A 150 -12.31 0.15 -25.65
CA GLU A 150 -13.76 0.24 -25.40
C GLU A 150 -14.09 1.14 -24.22
N PHE A 151 -13.34 1.05 -23.12
CA PHE A 151 -13.54 1.91 -21.95
C PHE A 151 -13.30 3.38 -22.29
N LEU A 152 -12.22 3.70 -22.99
CA LEU A 152 -11.91 5.08 -23.40
C LEU A 152 -12.96 5.63 -24.39
N ASN A 153 -13.51 4.80 -25.28
CA ASN A 153 -14.60 5.19 -26.18
C ASN A 153 -15.91 5.40 -25.40
N ASP A 154 -16.28 4.49 -24.48
CA ASP A 154 -17.45 4.65 -23.60
C ASP A 154 -17.36 5.97 -22.78
N LEU A 155 -16.13 6.38 -22.33
CA LEU A 155 -15.91 7.67 -21.67
C LEU A 155 -16.15 8.88 -22.57
N LYS A 156 -15.64 8.82 -23.82
CA LYS A 156 -15.83 9.87 -24.82
C LYS A 156 -17.31 10.03 -25.20
N GLU A 157 -18.05 8.92 -25.28
CA GLU A 157 -19.50 8.94 -25.55
C GLU A 157 -20.30 9.55 -24.39
N ASP A 158 -19.92 9.29 -23.12
CA ASP A 158 -20.55 9.94 -21.95
C ASP A 158 -20.23 11.44 -21.87
N GLY A 159 -19.02 11.86 -22.28
CA GLY A 159 -18.57 13.24 -22.45
C GLY A 159 -18.42 14.08 -21.21
N ARG A 160 -18.60 13.53 -20.02
CA ARG A 160 -18.47 14.25 -18.73
C ARG A 160 -17.06 14.24 -18.16
N ILE A 161 -16.28 13.23 -18.49
CA ILE A 161 -14.87 13.08 -18.09
C ILE A 161 -14.06 12.95 -19.37
N ASP A 162 -13.13 13.87 -19.56
CA ASP A 162 -12.14 13.79 -20.63
C ASP A 162 -10.88 13.13 -20.05
N MET A 163 -10.47 12.00 -20.63
CA MET A 163 -9.35 11.19 -20.15
C MET A 163 -8.42 10.85 -21.30
N ASN A 164 -7.14 11.17 -21.12
CA ASN A 164 -6.09 10.90 -22.06
C ASN A 164 -5.21 9.74 -21.61
N GLU A 165 -4.79 8.91 -22.55
CA GLU A 165 -3.78 7.89 -22.31
C GLU A 165 -2.40 8.53 -22.52
N GLU A 166 -1.63 8.62 -21.43
CA GLU A 166 -0.28 9.20 -21.40
C GLU A 166 0.81 8.18 -21.80
N GLY A 167 0.41 6.95 -22.09
CA GLY A 167 1.30 5.86 -22.45
C GLY A 167 1.39 4.78 -21.37
N LYS A 168 2.53 4.07 -21.33
CA LYS A 168 2.74 3.00 -20.37
C LYS A 168 2.92 3.58 -18.96
N MET A 169 2.25 2.98 -17.96
CA MET A 169 2.40 3.40 -16.57
C MET A 169 3.80 3.05 -16.05
N GLU A 170 4.71 4.04 -16.14
CA GLU A 170 6.06 3.93 -15.61
C GLU A 170 6.22 4.65 -14.27
N ASN A 171 5.41 5.67 -14.01
CA ASN A 171 5.42 6.43 -12.75
C ASN A 171 4.00 6.59 -12.24
N PHE A 172 3.74 6.14 -11.03
CA PHE A 172 2.46 6.36 -10.36
C PHE A 172 2.71 6.83 -8.94
N LEU A 173 2.21 8.03 -8.60
CA LEU A 173 2.37 8.64 -7.29
C LEU A 173 3.84 8.67 -6.82
N ALA A 174 4.74 9.18 -7.67
CA ALA A 174 6.18 9.26 -7.41
C ALA A 174 6.87 7.91 -7.08
N VAL A 175 6.23 6.80 -7.45
CA VAL A 175 6.85 5.46 -7.49
C VAL A 175 7.06 5.09 -8.95
N ARG A 176 8.29 4.76 -9.31
CA ARG A 176 8.63 4.29 -10.64
C ARG A 176 8.42 2.77 -10.71
N TYR A 177 7.74 2.32 -11.76
CA TYR A 177 7.50 0.92 -12.06
C TYR A 177 8.14 0.54 -13.37
N SER A 178 8.76 -0.62 -13.43
CA SER A 178 9.22 -1.23 -14.67
C SER A 178 8.80 -2.69 -14.73
N GLN A 179 8.50 -3.18 -15.92
CA GLN A 179 8.15 -4.57 -16.15
C GLN A 179 9.07 -5.16 -17.21
N ASP A 180 9.73 -6.25 -16.86
CA ASP A 180 10.53 -7.03 -17.80
C ASP A 180 9.59 -7.73 -18.81
N PRO A 181 9.70 -7.43 -20.11
CA PRO A 181 8.80 -7.98 -21.12
C PRO A 181 8.97 -9.48 -21.34
N ILE A 182 10.12 -10.06 -20.98
CA ILE A 182 10.43 -11.48 -21.19
C ILE A 182 9.96 -12.31 -20.00
N THR A 183 10.32 -11.90 -18.78
CA THR A 183 10.02 -12.64 -17.55
C THR A 183 8.70 -12.24 -16.91
N GLY A 184 8.19 -11.05 -17.23
CA GLY A 184 7.03 -10.43 -16.58
C GLY A 184 7.34 -9.92 -15.16
N ALA A 185 8.61 -9.96 -14.73
CA ALA A 185 9.00 -9.42 -13.43
C ALA A 185 8.68 -7.92 -13.34
N ILE A 186 8.22 -7.49 -12.17
CA ILE A 186 7.91 -6.08 -11.92
C ILE A 186 8.90 -5.55 -10.88
N GLU A 187 9.43 -4.36 -11.14
CA GLU A 187 10.27 -3.64 -10.19
C GLU A 187 9.59 -2.33 -9.80
N ALA A 188 9.80 -1.91 -8.55
CA ALA A 188 9.35 -0.62 -8.04
C ALA A 188 10.46 0.07 -7.25
N ASP A 189 10.62 1.39 -7.49
CA ASP A 189 11.55 2.24 -6.76
C ASP A 189 11.07 3.69 -6.71
N GLN A 190 11.73 4.49 -5.87
CA GLN A 190 11.53 5.93 -5.75
C GLN A 190 12.87 6.69 -5.90
N GLU A 191 13.79 6.22 -6.74
CA GLU A 191 15.09 6.86 -6.93
C GLU A 191 14.96 8.36 -7.27
N PRO A 192 14.11 8.79 -8.23
CA PRO A 192 13.96 10.22 -8.53
C PRO A 192 13.42 11.05 -7.34
N TYR A 193 12.51 10.48 -6.57
CA TYR A 193 11.98 11.13 -5.37
C TYR A 193 13.05 11.28 -4.28
N MET A 194 13.84 10.22 -4.05
CA MET A 194 14.97 10.24 -3.11
C MET A 194 16.05 11.24 -3.53
N ASP A 195 16.36 11.36 -4.82
CA ASP A 195 17.28 12.39 -5.34
C ASP A 195 16.73 13.80 -5.11
N GLY A 196 15.43 14.00 -5.30
CA GLY A 196 14.74 15.26 -4.96
C GLY A 196 14.87 15.61 -3.48
N LEU A 197 14.73 14.64 -2.58
CA LEU A 197 14.92 14.85 -1.14
C LEU A 197 16.37 15.21 -0.79
N LEU A 198 17.34 14.49 -1.35
CA LEU A 198 18.76 14.77 -1.13
C LEU A 198 19.10 16.20 -1.58
N LYS A 199 18.60 16.64 -2.72
CA LYS A 199 18.75 18.01 -3.23
C LYS A 199 18.09 19.03 -2.33
N LYS A 200 16.83 18.81 -1.93
CA LYS A 200 16.05 19.68 -1.05
C LYS A 200 16.74 19.99 0.28
N TYR A 201 17.47 19.00 0.81
CA TYR A 201 18.16 19.11 2.11
C TYR A 201 19.67 19.33 2.01
N ASP A 202 20.19 19.72 0.84
CA ASP A 202 21.62 19.95 0.57
C ASP A 202 22.52 18.75 0.93
N MET A 203 22.02 17.53 0.65
CA MET A 203 22.68 16.28 1.02
C MET A 203 23.12 15.44 -0.20
N GLU A 204 23.12 16.00 -1.39
CA GLU A 204 23.56 15.32 -2.62
C GLU A 204 25.02 14.80 -2.51
N ASN A 205 25.87 15.54 -1.83
CA ASN A 205 27.29 15.20 -1.64
C ASN A 205 27.60 14.54 -0.28
N CYS A 206 26.58 14.14 0.50
CA CYS A 206 26.81 13.50 1.79
C CYS A 206 27.41 12.11 1.64
N ASN A 207 28.18 11.64 2.62
CA ASN A 207 28.67 10.27 2.66
C ASN A 207 27.53 9.31 3.03
N PRO A 208 27.27 8.23 2.26
CA PRO A 208 26.26 7.25 2.57
C PRO A 208 26.58 6.46 3.84
N THR A 209 25.54 5.98 4.52
CA THR A 209 25.65 5.09 5.68
C THR A 209 25.05 3.72 5.37
N LYS A 210 25.51 2.69 6.11
CA LYS A 210 25.02 1.31 5.94
C LYS A 210 23.78 0.99 6.78
N LEU A 211 23.46 1.82 7.79
CA LEU A 211 22.30 1.71 8.66
C LEU A 211 21.54 3.04 8.67
N PRO A 212 20.19 3.00 8.77
CA PRO A 212 19.38 4.22 8.87
C PRO A 212 19.71 5.00 10.15
N LEU A 213 19.61 4.37 11.30
CA LEU A 213 20.06 4.81 12.60
C LEU A 213 20.84 3.67 13.27
N LYS A 214 21.74 4.00 14.16
CA LYS A 214 22.44 3.03 15.02
C LYS A 214 21.72 2.93 16.37
N PRO A 215 21.90 1.85 17.16
CA PRO A 215 21.36 1.75 18.51
C PRO A 215 21.69 2.98 19.38
N ALA A 216 22.95 3.45 19.33
CA ALA A 216 23.37 4.66 20.05
C ALA A 216 22.63 5.94 19.61
N ASP A 217 22.10 6.00 18.37
CA ASP A 217 21.29 7.13 17.90
C ASP A 217 19.91 7.11 18.56
N ILE A 218 19.30 5.93 18.69
CA ILE A 218 18.01 5.75 19.39
C ILE A 218 18.14 6.21 20.84
N ASP A 219 19.15 5.70 21.56
CA ASP A 219 19.44 6.11 22.94
C ASP A 219 19.68 7.63 23.07
N ALA A 220 20.39 8.21 22.11
CA ALA A 220 20.68 9.64 22.12
C ALA A 220 19.42 10.48 21.90
N ILE A 221 18.53 10.07 20.97
CA ILE A 221 17.25 10.75 20.73
C ILE A 221 16.38 10.75 21.99
N GLU A 222 16.29 9.62 22.69
CA GLU A 222 15.48 9.47 23.89
C GLU A 222 15.97 10.36 25.06
N ARG A 223 17.27 10.71 25.08
CA ARG A 223 17.88 11.58 26.08
C ARG A 223 17.80 13.07 25.75
N ILE A 224 17.36 13.47 24.54
CA ILE A 224 17.22 14.88 24.18
C ILE A 224 16.16 15.54 25.06
N PRO A 225 16.50 16.59 25.83
CA PRO A 225 15.52 17.30 26.62
C PRO A 225 14.43 17.94 25.76
N ILE A 226 13.18 17.73 26.16
CA ILE A 226 12.03 18.30 25.48
C ILE A 226 11.55 19.51 26.25
N PRO A 227 11.64 20.73 25.70
CA PRO A 227 11.16 21.94 26.33
C PRO A 227 9.64 21.94 26.47
N ALA A 228 9.12 22.62 27.52
CA ALA A 228 7.68 22.77 27.72
C ALA A 228 6.96 23.41 26.51
N LYS A 229 7.66 24.31 25.78
CA LYS A 229 7.18 24.92 24.54
C LYS A 229 8.22 24.75 23.43
N PRO A 230 8.11 23.71 22.61
CA PRO A 230 9.00 23.52 21.46
C PRO A 230 8.87 24.67 20.45
N SER A 231 9.97 24.99 19.76
CA SER A 231 9.95 25.99 18.71
C SER A 231 9.08 25.54 17.53
N PRO A 232 8.05 26.30 17.11
CA PRO A 232 7.22 25.94 15.96
C PRO A 232 8.03 25.73 14.67
N GLN A 233 9.12 26.49 14.48
CA GLN A 233 10.01 26.36 13.34
C GLN A 233 10.71 24.99 13.32
N HIS A 234 11.27 24.52 14.44
CA HIS A 234 11.91 23.21 14.51
C HIS A 234 10.91 22.09 14.36
N VAL A 235 9.74 22.20 15.00
CA VAL A 235 8.63 21.23 14.89
C VAL A 235 8.20 21.10 13.43
N ARG A 236 7.99 22.21 12.72
CA ARG A 236 7.59 22.21 11.32
C ARG A 236 8.66 21.59 10.41
N ALA A 237 9.92 22.02 10.54
CA ALA A 237 11.03 21.49 9.72
C ALA A 237 11.23 19.98 9.92
N TYR A 238 11.21 19.53 11.18
CA TYR A 238 11.32 18.12 11.53
C TYR A 238 10.15 17.31 10.97
N SER A 239 8.92 17.78 11.20
CA SER A 239 7.72 17.06 10.75
C SER A 239 7.65 16.93 9.22
N MET A 240 8.07 17.96 8.48
CA MET A 240 8.20 17.88 7.03
C MET A 240 9.16 16.75 6.62
N MET A 241 10.37 16.77 7.16
CA MET A 241 11.40 15.78 6.81
C MET A 241 10.98 14.35 7.16
N VAL A 242 10.41 14.15 8.36
CA VAL A 242 9.92 12.82 8.79
C VAL A 242 8.72 12.38 7.94
N GLY A 243 7.81 13.29 7.56
CA GLY A 243 6.69 12.99 6.66
C GLY A 243 7.14 12.52 5.28
N GLU A 244 8.13 13.18 4.69
CA GLU A 244 8.72 12.80 3.40
C GLU A 244 9.46 11.45 3.46
N LEU A 245 10.21 11.21 4.55
CA LEU A 245 10.83 9.91 4.78
C LEU A 245 9.80 8.80 5.01
N MET A 246 8.66 9.11 5.66
CA MET A 246 7.55 8.18 5.83
C MET A 246 6.98 7.78 4.47
N TYR A 247 6.87 8.72 3.53
CA TYR A 247 6.42 8.43 2.17
C TYR A 247 7.33 7.42 1.46
N VAL A 248 8.64 7.54 1.60
CA VAL A 248 9.61 6.54 1.09
C VAL A 248 9.47 5.21 1.82
N ALA A 249 9.33 5.25 3.15
CA ALA A 249 9.25 4.07 3.99
C ALA A 249 8.03 3.18 3.69
N ILE A 250 6.87 3.78 3.39
CA ILE A 250 5.63 3.04 3.14
C ILE A 250 5.48 2.56 1.69
N ASN A 251 6.24 3.12 0.74
CA ASN A 251 6.10 2.78 -0.67
C ASN A 251 7.17 1.80 -1.17
N THR A 252 8.46 2.07 -0.93
CA THR A 252 9.53 1.29 -1.59
C THR A 252 10.71 0.88 -0.71
N VAL A 253 10.85 1.47 0.50
CA VAL A 253 12.01 1.18 1.37
C VAL A 253 11.56 0.66 2.74
N PRO A 254 11.07 -0.60 2.81
CA PRO A 254 10.57 -1.20 4.06
C PRO A 254 11.59 -1.20 5.20
N SER A 255 12.88 -1.23 4.87
CA SER A 255 13.97 -1.29 5.85
C SER A 255 14.12 -0.06 6.75
N ILE A 256 13.55 1.10 6.36
CA ILE A 256 13.57 2.30 7.20
C ILE A 256 12.30 2.48 8.03
N MET A 257 11.30 1.62 7.86
CA MET A 257 9.96 1.81 8.43
C MET A 257 9.99 1.97 9.96
N PHE A 258 10.70 1.10 10.67
CA PHE A 258 10.88 1.22 12.13
C PHE A 258 11.48 2.56 12.52
N HIS A 259 12.58 2.95 11.87
CA HIS A 259 13.34 4.16 12.22
C HIS A 259 12.54 5.43 11.98
N VAL A 260 11.82 5.50 10.87
CA VAL A 260 10.95 6.65 10.54
C VAL A 260 9.76 6.71 11.50
N GLN A 261 9.14 5.56 11.81
CA GLN A 261 8.06 5.49 12.80
C GLN A 261 8.54 5.88 14.21
N PHE A 262 9.77 5.50 14.57
CA PHE A 262 10.39 5.94 15.82
C PHE A 262 10.57 7.46 15.86
N LEU A 263 11.12 8.06 14.80
CA LEU A 263 11.28 9.51 14.68
C LEU A 263 9.91 10.24 14.69
N ALA A 264 8.87 9.65 14.14
CA ALA A 264 7.54 10.25 14.13
C ALA A 264 6.96 10.50 15.54
N ARG A 265 7.42 9.77 16.55
CA ARG A 265 7.05 9.98 17.99
C ARG A 265 7.44 11.39 18.49
N TYR A 266 8.35 12.06 17.80
CA TYR A 266 8.88 13.37 18.17
C TYR A 266 8.36 14.54 17.31
N MET A 267 7.49 14.29 16.32
CA MET A 267 7.03 15.32 15.36
C MET A 267 6.41 16.55 16.05
N SER A 268 5.64 16.37 17.14
CA SER A 268 4.99 17.48 17.87
C SER A 268 5.90 18.18 18.89
N LYS A 269 7.09 17.66 19.15
CA LYS A 269 7.96 18.09 20.27
C LYS A 269 9.43 18.23 19.89
N ALA A 270 9.74 18.24 18.58
CA ALA A 270 11.10 18.28 18.06
C ALA A 270 11.84 19.57 18.42
N THR A 271 13.13 19.41 18.68
CA THR A 271 14.10 20.50 18.89
C THR A 271 15.10 20.56 17.73
N SER A 272 16.00 21.54 17.72
CA SER A 272 17.08 21.60 16.72
C SER A 272 17.96 20.35 16.71
N GLN A 273 18.21 19.74 17.87
CA GLN A 273 19.01 18.51 17.97
C GLN A 273 18.34 17.31 17.28
N HIS A 274 17.01 17.23 17.28
CA HIS A 274 16.29 16.17 16.61
C HIS A 274 16.46 16.20 15.07
N LEU A 275 16.71 17.37 14.47
CA LEU A 275 16.86 17.53 13.00
C LEU A 275 18.02 16.73 12.39
N GLU A 276 19.01 16.35 13.19
CA GLU A 276 20.17 15.59 12.70
C GLU A 276 19.83 14.12 12.38
N TYR A 277 18.81 13.54 13.02
CA TYR A 277 18.51 12.12 12.86
C TYR A 277 17.76 11.76 11.56
N PRO A 278 16.76 12.53 11.08
CA PRO A 278 16.22 12.34 9.75
C PRO A 278 17.29 12.45 8.64
N LYS A 279 18.30 13.33 8.82
CA LYS A 279 19.44 13.45 7.89
C LYS A 279 20.29 12.16 7.85
N LYS A 280 20.41 11.42 8.96
CA LYS A 280 21.10 10.11 8.95
C LYS A 280 20.35 9.09 8.09
N ILE A 281 19.00 9.11 8.12
CA ILE A 281 18.19 8.27 7.24
C ILE A 281 18.39 8.67 5.77
N LEU A 282 18.47 9.98 5.45
CA LEU A 282 18.79 10.44 4.08
C LEU A 282 20.16 9.92 3.61
N ARG A 283 21.18 9.87 4.49
CA ARG A 283 22.47 9.24 4.14
C ARG A 283 22.35 7.75 3.83
N TYR A 284 21.51 7.03 4.59
CA TYR A 284 21.23 5.63 4.28
C TYR A 284 20.53 5.50 2.93
N LEU A 285 19.49 6.30 2.67
CA LEU A 285 18.77 6.31 1.40
C LEU A 285 19.69 6.60 0.21
N LYS A 286 20.64 7.53 0.35
CA LYS A 286 21.66 7.77 -0.69
C LYS A 286 22.43 6.50 -1.06
N GLY A 287 22.75 5.65 -0.10
CA GLY A 287 23.43 4.38 -0.33
C GLY A 287 22.53 3.25 -0.85
N GLN A 288 21.21 3.45 -0.84
CA GLN A 288 20.22 2.44 -1.22
C GLN A 288 19.36 2.84 -2.43
N LYS A 289 19.49 4.05 -2.95
CA LYS A 289 18.57 4.64 -3.93
C LYS A 289 18.40 3.86 -5.22
N SER A 290 19.41 3.09 -5.64
CA SER A 290 19.36 2.24 -6.82
C SER A 290 18.75 0.86 -6.57
N ARG A 291 18.44 0.51 -5.31
CA ARG A 291 17.81 -0.77 -4.99
C ARG A 291 16.30 -0.69 -5.23
N ARG A 292 15.75 -1.80 -5.68
CA ARG A 292 14.35 -1.90 -6.09
C ARG A 292 13.67 -3.07 -5.41
N ILE A 293 12.38 -2.96 -5.16
CA ILE A 293 11.57 -4.13 -4.86
C ILE A 293 11.30 -4.84 -6.19
N ARG A 294 11.64 -6.12 -6.29
CA ARG A 294 11.46 -6.92 -7.49
C ARG A 294 10.58 -8.15 -7.23
N TRP A 295 9.43 -8.17 -7.88
CA TRP A 295 8.53 -9.33 -7.86
C TRP A 295 8.72 -10.15 -9.14
N ASP A 296 9.25 -11.34 -8.98
CA ASP A 296 9.45 -12.27 -10.08
C ASP A 296 8.41 -13.40 -10.02
N ALA A 297 7.65 -13.59 -11.11
CA ALA A 297 6.59 -14.58 -11.17
C ALA A 297 7.09 -16.02 -10.96
N ASN A 298 8.34 -16.29 -11.31
CA ASN A 298 8.96 -17.62 -11.22
C ASN A 298 9.80 -17.83 -9.96
N ALA A 299 10.12 -16.76 -9.23
CA ALA A 299 10.89 -16.83 -8.00
C ALA A 299 9.96 -17.09 -6.82
N VAL A 300 9.78 -18.34 -6.47
CA VAL A 300 9.00 -18.74 -5.29
C VAL A 300 9.91 -19.11 -4.14
N ARG A 301 9.50 -18.69 -2.97
CA ARG A 301 10.18 -19.02 -1.72
C ARG A 301 9.58 -20.29 -1.16
N HIS A 302 10.33 -21.39 -1.19
CA HIS A 302 9.86 -22.65 -0.58
C HIS A 302 9.48 -22.42 0.92
N PRO A 303 8.32 -22.91 1.41
CA PRO A 303 7.39 -23.86 0.74
C PRO A 303 6.24 -23.21 -0.06
N PHE A 304 6.26 -21.93 -0.35
CA PHE A 304 5.16 -21.20 -0.99
C PHE A 304 5.14 -21.44 -2.50
N VAL A 305 3.95 -21.29 -3.09
CA VAL A 305 3.75 -21.36 -4.54
C VAL A 305 3.62 -19.96 -5.15
N ALA A 306 3.83 -19.85 -6.45
CA ALA A 306 3.73 -18.59 -7.17
C ALA A 306 2.34 -17.94 -6.96
N GLY A 307 2.32 -16.65 -6.64
CA GLY A 307 1.09 -15.89 -6.36
C GLY A 307 0.51 -16.12 -4.96
N GLN A 308 1.05 -17.04 -4.16
CA GLN A 308 0.60 -17.25 -2.79
C GLN A 308 1.14 -16.17 -1.86
N VAL A 309 0.24 -15.55 -1.09
CA VAL A 309 0.61 -14.58 -0.06
C VAL A 309 1.02 -15.31 1.21
N HIS A 310 2.12 -14.87 1.80
CA HIS A 310 2.56 -15.28 3.12
C HIS A 310 3.05 -14.08 3.93
N ALA A 311 3.10 -14.21 5.23
CA ALA A 311 3.39 -13.11 6.13
C ALA A 311 4.40 -13.48 7.21
N PHE A 312 5.07 -12.47 7.73
CA PHE A 312 5.85 -12.53 8.97
C PHE A 312 5.29 -11.49 9.93
N ALA A 313 5.22 -11.84 11.21
CA ALA A 313 4.86 -10.91 12.28
C ALA A 313 5.86 -11.02 13.42
N ASP A 314 6.13 -9.90 14.07
CA ASP A 314 7.03 -9.78 15.20
C ASP A 314 6.58 -8.67 16.13
N SER A 315 6.95 -8.75 17.41
CA SER A 315 6.70 -7.69 18.39
C SER A 315 7.81 -7.60 19.43
N SER A 316 8.27 -6.37 19.65
CA SER A 316 9.19 -6.06 20.73
C SER A 316 8.40 -5.69 21.99
N TRP A 317 8.62 -6.40 23.08
CA TRP A 317 7.85 -6.19 24.31
C TRP A 317 8.37 -5.02 25.12
N ALA A 318 7.48 -4.05 25.40
CA ALA A 318 7.70 -2.94 26.34
C ALA A 318 8.98 -2.11 26.05
N ASP A 319 9.31 -1.94 24.78
CA ASP A 319 10.53 -1.25 24.31
C ASP A 319 10.43 0.29 24.41
N GLU A 320 9.22 0.86 24.31
CA GLU A 320 9.05 2.32 24.31
C GLU A 320 9.16 2.92 25.71
N VAL A 321 10.00 3.93 25.83
CA VAL A 321 10.19 4.72 27.07
C VAL A 321 9.48 6.07 26.91
N PRO A 322 8.76 6.57 27.93
CA PRO A 322 8.57 6.04 29.29
C PRO A 322 7.33 5.13 29.45
N ARG A 323 6.47 5.01 28.43
CA ARG A 323 5.15 4.36 28.56
C ARG A 323 5.19 2.85 28.47
N ARG A 324 6.34 2.26 28.14
CA ARG A 324 6.56 0.80 28.04
C ARG A 324 5.60 0.10 27.08
N ARG A 325 5.18 0.79 26.02
CA ARG A 325 4.40 0.18 24.93
C ARG A 325 5.30 -0.65 24.02
N SER A 326 4.74 -1.66 23.42
CA SER A 326 5.42 -2.57 22.49
C SER A 326 5.39 -2.03 21.08
N THR A 327 6.45 -2.22 20.32
CA THR A 327 6.46 -2.00 18.88
C THR A 327 6.15 -3.31 18.16
N PHE A 328 5.25 -3.33 17.20
CA PHE A 328 4.95 -4.49 16.38
C PHE A 328 5.22 -4.21 14.91
N ALA A 329 5.53 -5.26 14.18
CA ALA A 329 5.71 -5.19 12.74
C ALA A 329 5.13 -6.42 12.04
N TYR A 330 4.71 -6.23 10.78
CA TYR A 330 4.44 -7.32 9.87
C TYR A 330 4.96 -7.00 8.47
N HIS A 331 5.24 -8.05 7.72
CA HIS A 331 5.63 -7.98 6.31
C HIS A 331 4.91 -9.08 5.55
N LEU A 332 4.13 -8.70 4.54
CA LEU A 332 3.46 -9.62 3.62
C LEU A 332 4.26 -9.72 2.33
N PHE A 333 4.42 -10.94 1.87
CA PHE A 333 5.16 -11.28 0.66
C PHE A 333 4.23 -11.92 -0.36
N VAL A 334 4.52 -11.66 -1.62
CA VAL A 334 4.04 -12.43 -2.76
C VAL A 334 5.24 -12.81 -3.60
N ASN A 335 5.31 -14.07 -4.04
CA ASN A 335 6.51 -14.62 -4.69
C ASN A 335 7.75 -14.44 -3.79
N ASN A 336 8.70 -13.61 -4.20
CA ASN A 336 9.99 -13.44 -3.54
C ASN A 336 10.17 -12.10 -2.80
N ALA A 337 9.23 -11.15 -2.89
CA ALA A 337 9.39 -9.80 -2.35
C ALA A 337 8.19 -9.35 -1.50
N VAL A 338 8.45 -8.38 -0.61
CA VAL A 338 7.38 -7.73 0.17
C VAL A 338 6.50 -6.87 -0.74
N PHE A 339 5.21 -6.75 -0.38
CA PHE A 339 4.30 -5.82 -1.04
C PHE A 339 3.40 -5.05 -0.07
N SER A 340 3.31 -5.51 1.19
CA SER A 340 2.66 -4.77 2.28
C SER A 340 3.46 -4.97 3.57
N TRP A 341 3.66 -3.89 4.33
CA TRP A 341 4.40 -3.92 5.59
C TRP A 341 3.96 -2.80 6.51
N LYS A 342 4.22 -3.01 7.80
CA LYS A 342 3.95 -2.01 8.82
C LYS A 342 4.91 -2.17 10.00
N SER A 343 5.31 -1.06 10.57
CA SER A 343 5.87 -0.97 11.91
C SER A 343 5.09 0.09 12.68
N ALA A 344 4.62 -0.23 13.88
CA ALA A 344 3.84 0.72 14.66
C ALA A 344 3.94 0.44 16.16
N LEU A 345 3.75 1.49 16.96
CA LEU A 345 3.63 1.38 18.39
C LEU A 345 2.25 0.82 18.76
N ALA A 346 2.22 -0.18 19.63
CA ALA A 346 0.97 -0.78 20.09
C ALA A 346 0.07 0.27 20.78
N PRO A 347 -1.25 0.27 20.51
CA PRO A 347 -2.17 1.23 21.12
C PRO A 347 -2.39 0.99 22.61
N ILE A 348 -2.10 -0.22 23.08
CA ILE A 348 -2.27 -0.65 24.48
C ILE A 348 -0.99 -1.25 25.04
N LEU A 349 -0.86 -1.22 26.36
CA LEU A 349 0.27 -1.80 27.07
C LEU A 349 0.14 -3.32 27.16
N ALA A 350 1.14 -4.07 26.73
CA ALA A 350 1.20 -5.51 26.87
C ALA A 350 1.82 -5.91 28.24
N LEU A 351 1.16 -6.81 28.97
CA LEU A 351 1.63 -7.28 30.27
C LEU A 351 2.63 -8.44 30.15
N SER A 352 2.75 -9.04 28.98
CA SER A 352 3.70 -10.11 28.68
C SER A 352 4.17 -10.03 27.22
N SER A 353 5.27 -10.71 26.91
CA SER A 353 5.75 -10.83 25.53
C SER A 353 4.72 -11.55 24.64
N ALA A 354 4.03 -12.57 25.15
CA ALA A 354 2.98 -13.28 24.39
C ALA A 354 1.80 -12.36 24.03
N GLU A 355 1.42 -11.44 24.90
CA GLU A 355 0.39 -10.43 24.60
C GLU A 355 0.88 -9.40 23.57
N ALA A 356 2.14 -8.98 23.63
CA ALA A 356 2.71 -8.12 22.61
C ALA A 356 2.67 -8.80 21.22
N GLU A 357 3.05 -10.07 21.14
CA GLU A 357 2.98 -10.85 19.92
C GLU A 357 1.56 -11.00 19.37
N LEU A 358 0.57 -11.21 20.24
CA LEU A 358 -0.84 -11.26 19.82
C LEU A 358 -1.33 -9.93 19.21
N ILE A 359 -0.81 -8.78 19.66
CA ILE A 359 -1.12 -7.48 19.05
C ILE A 359 -0.58 -7.42 17.62
N GLY A 360 0.66 -7.85 17.42
CA GLY A 360 1.30 -7.94 16.10
C GLY A 360 0.55 -8.88 15.16
N LEU A 361 0.25 -10.10 15.64
CA LEU A 361 -0.51 -11.10 14.89
C LEU A 361 -1.91 -10.59 14.53
N ALA A 362 -2.63 -9.93 15.43
CA ALA A 362 -3.95 -9.39 15.14
C ALA A 362 -3.90 -8.29 14.07
N SER A 363 -2.88 -7.43 14.10
CA SER A 363 -2.68 -6.41 13.07
C SER A 363 -2.32 -7.04 11.70
N CYS A 364 -1.47 -8.07 11.70
CA CYS A 364 -1.14 -8.84 10.51
C CYS A 364 -2.37 -9.57 9.95
N ALA A 365 -3.19 -10.16 10.80
CA ALA A 365 -4.43 -10.85 10.40
C ALA A 365 -5.44 -9.90 9.73
N GLN A 366 -5.55 -8.65 10.20
CA GLN A 366 -6.39 -7.64 9.55
C GLN A 366 -5.90 -7.33 8.13
N GLU A 367 -4.60 -7.18 7.96
CA GLU A 367 -3.99 -6.95 6.63
C GLU A 367 -4.17 -8.17 5.72
N ILE A 368 -3.92 -9.37 6.22
CA ILE A 368 -4.17 -10.62 5.48
C ILE A 368 -5.62 -10.69 5.02
N ALA A 369 -6.58 -10.38 5.89
CA ALA A 369 -7.99 -10.39 5.55
C ALA A 369 -8.33 -9.39 4.44
N PHE A 370 -7.79 -8.17 4.52
CA PHE A 370 -7.95 -7.16 3.49
C PHE A 370 -7.37 -7.60 2.15
N ILE A 371 -6.12 -8.07 2.15
CA ILE A 371 -5.43 -8.52 0.93
C ILE A 371 -6.13 -9.74 0.30
N ARG A 372 -6.60 -10.69 1.11
CA ARG A 372 -7.36 -11.84 0.61
C ARG A 372 -8.67 -11.41 -0.02
N LYS A 373 -9.39 -10.47 0.59
CA LYS A 373 -10.62 -9.91 0.03
C LYS A 373 -10.36 -9.16 -1.26
N LEU A 374 -9.34 -8.31 -1.30
CA LEU A 374 -8.92 -7.60 -2.50
C LEU A 374 -8.51 -8.56 -3.62
N SER A 375 -7.68 -9.56 -3.31
CA SER A 375 -7.27 -10.59 -4.26
C SER A 375 -8.47 -11.36 -4.82
N PHE A 376 -9.42 -11.71 -3.95
CA PHE A 376 -10.67 -12.35 -4.32
C PHE A 376 -11.46 -11.48 -5.30
N GLU A 377 -11.69 -10.22 -4.98
CA GLU A 377 -12.43 -9.30 -5.83
C GLU A 377 -11.70 -9.03 -7.16
N LEU A 378 -10.38 -9.10 -7.18
CA LEU A 378 -9.55 -9.01 -8.40
C LEU A 378 -9.50 -10.31 -9.21
N GLY A 379 -10.01 -11.44 -8.69
CA GLY A 379 -9.99 -12.73 -9.36
C GLY A 379 -8.72 -13.56 -9.12
N PHE A 380 -7.92 -13.20 -8.12
CA PHE A 380 -6.68 -13.88 -7.74
C PHE A 380 -6.84 -14.55 -6.36
N GLN A 381 -7.74 -15.54 -6.26
CA GLN A 381 -8.02 -16.22 -5.01
C GLN A 381 -6.78 -16.93 -4.45
N GLN A 382 -6.59 -16.79 -3.15
CA GLN A 382 -5.54 -17.52 -2.45
C GLN A 382 -5.93 -18.99 -2.26
N PRO A 383 -5.07 -19.95 -2.64
CA PRO A 383 -5.42 -21.39 -2.73
C PRO A 383 -5.63 -22.08 -1.38
N GLY A 384 -5.27 -21.44 -0.27
CA GLY A 384 -5.41 -21.97 1.07
C GLY A 384 -5.24 -20.89 2.12
N PRO A 385 -5.11 -21.22 3.41
CA PRO A 385 -4.81 -20.23 4.46
C PRO A 385 -3.52 -19.48 4.17
N THR A 386 -3.51 -18.16 4.42
CA THR A 386 -2.26 -17.40 4.36
C THR A 386 -1.40 -17.75 5.57
N ILE A 387 -0.20 -18.25 5.34
CA ILE A 387 0.73 -18.62 6.41
C ILE A 387 1.35 -17.35 7.00
N CYS A 388 1.11 -17.10 8.29
CA CYS A 388 1.77 -16.04 9.06
C CYS A 388 2.84 -16.68 9.96
N GLN A 389 4.08 -16.29 9.76
CA GLN A 389 5.24 -16.81 10.50
C GLN A 389 5.55 -15.89 11.69
N THR A 390 5.79 -16.46 12.87
CA THR A 390 6.21 -15.75 14.09
C THR A 390 7.29 -16.56 14.82
N ASP A 391 8.13 -15.89 15.59
CA ASP A 391 9.11 -16.56 16.45
C ASP A 391 8.56 -16.87 17.86
N SER A 392 7.32 -16.47 18.14
CA SER A 392 6.63 -16.74 19.40
C SER A 392 5.91 -18.09 19.41
N LYS A 393 6.55 -19.12 20.01
CA LYS A 393 5.87 -20.41 20.26
C LYS A 393 4.65 -20.24 21.17
N GLY A 394 4.71 -19.30 22.13
CA GLY A 394 3.62 -19.04 23.05
C GLY A 394 2.38 -18.49 22.33
N ALA A 395 2.56 -17.53 21.43
CA ALA A 395 1.47 -16.96 20.65
C ALA A 395 0.85 -18.02 19.72
N LYS A 396 1.66 -18.85 19.03
CA LYS A 396 1.17 -19.96 18.22
C LYS A 396 0.30 -20.93 19.04
N LEU A 397 0.80 -21.42 20.17
CA LEU A 397 0.07 -22.35 21.04
C LEU A 397 -1.22 -21.75 21.61
N LEU A 398 -1.23 -20.46 21.93
CA LEU A 398 -2.45 -19.77 22.39
C LEU A 398 -3.54 -19.77 21.32
N VAL A 399 -3.19 -19.64 20.05
CA VAL A 399 -4.16 -19.66 18.95
C VAL A 399 -4.60 -21.09 18.66
N GLU A 400 -3.69 -22.04 18.53
CA GLU A 400 -4.00 -23.44 18.21
C GLU A 400 -4.81 -24.16 19.29
N ASN A 401 -4.56 -23.86 20.57
CA ASN A 401 -5.26 -24.52 21.69
C ASN A 401 -6.63 -23.91 22.01
N GLY A 402 -6.97 -22.76 21.44
CA GLY A 402 -8.27 -22.13 21.63
C GLY A 402 -8.59 -21.69 23.07
N HIS A 403 -7.61 -21.61 23.98
CA HIS A 403 -7.84 -21.28 25.39
C HIS A 403 -6.97 -20.11 25.84
N PHE A 404 -7.59 -18.94 25.99
CA PHE A 404 -6.95 -17.76 26.60
C PHE A 404 -7.31 -17.66 28.08
N LYS A 405 -6.31 -17.77 28.95
CA LYS A 405 -6.47 -17.63 30.41
C LYS A 405 -6.18 -16.20 30.92
N GLY A 406 -6.09 -15.21 30.01
CA GLY A 406 -5.80 -13.84 30.37
C GLY A 406 -7.00 -13.12 30.99
N ARG A 407 -6.71 -12.14 31.85
CA ARG A 407 -7.74 -11.36 32.59
C ARG A 407 -8.17 -10.07 31.88
N SER A 408 -7.57 -9.75 30.71
CA SER A 408 -7.83 -8.49 30.01
C SER A 408 -8.74 -8.70 28.80
N LYS A 409 -9.93 -8.11 28.83
CA LYS A 409 -10.91 -8.14 27.73
C LYS A 409 -10.34 -7.63 26.40
N HIS A 410 -9.43 -6.68 26.41
CA HIS A 410 -8.83 -6.14 25.17
C HIS A 410 -7.93 -7.15 24.45
N TYR A 411 -7.24 -8.01 25.19
CA TYR A 411 -6.44 -9.10 24.61
C TYR A 411 -7.31 -10.26 24.17
N GLU A 412 -8.33 -10.57 24.95
CA GLU A 412 -9.32 -11.59 24.61
C GLU A 412 -9.95 -11.33 23.25
N LEU A 413 -10.34 -10.09 22.95
CA LEU A 413 -10.90 -9.72 21.63
C LEU A 413 -9.87 -9.90 20.50
N LYS A 414 -8.62 -9.50 20.70
CA LYS A 414 -7.56 -9.68 19.69
C LYS A 414 -7.24 -11.14 19.46
N TRP A 415 -7.13 -11.91 20.53
CA TRP A 415 -6.92 -13.33 20.49
C TRP A 415 -8.10 -14.03 19.80
N SER A 416 -9.35 -13.77 20.21
CA SER A 416 -10.55 -14.33 19.59
C SER A 416 -10.61 -14.02 18.09
N PHE A 417 -10.22 -12.81 17.68
CA PHE A 417 -10.15 -12.40 16.28
C PHE A 417 -9.13 -13.26 15.49
N VAL A 418 -7.94 -13.46 16.03
CA VAL A 418 -6.90 -14.30 15.39
C VAL A 418 -7.35 -15.75 15.32
N CYS A 419 -7.98 -16.28 16.39
CA CYS A 419 -8.52 -17.64 16.41
C CYS A 419 -9.65 -17.83 15.39
N ASP A 420 -10.60 -16.89 15.30
CA ASP A 420 -11.68 -16.94 14.29
C ASP A 420 -11.13 -17.03 12.88
N TYR A 421 -10.09 -16.24 12.56
CA TYR A 421 -9.46 -16.26 11.25
C TYR A 421 -8.64 -17.55 11.00
N HIS A 422 -8.04 -18.10 12.04
CA HIS A 422 -7.36 -19.40 11.99
C HIS A 422 -8.36 -20.51 11.73
N ASP A 423 -9.44 -20.60 12.53
CA ASP A 423 -10.45 -21.65 12.46
C ASP A 423 -11.23 -21.62 11.15
N ARG A 424 -11.46 -20.44 10.59
CA ARG A 424 -12.09 -20.25 9.27
C ARG A 424 -11.14 -20.52 8.10
N GLY A 425 -9.88 -20.88 8.34
CA GLY A 425 -8.90 -21.13 7.29
C GLY A 425 -8.50 -19.91 6.48
N VAL A 426 -8.68 -18.70 7.04
CA VAL A 426 -8.21 -17.45 6.42
C VAL A 426 -6.71 -17.32 6.54
N MET A 427 -6.17 -17.66 7.72
CA MET A 427 -4.74 -17.70 7.99
C MET A 427 -4.37 -18.93 8.81
N SER A 428 -3.10 -19.29 8.79
CA SER A 428 -2.49 -20.26 9.70
C SER A 428 -1.24 -19.65 10.31
N ILE A 429 -0.90 -20.07 11.53
CA ILE A 429 0.29 -19.58 12.22
C ILE A 429 1.36 -20.66 12.19
N ASP A 430 2.56 -20.29 11.72
CA ASP A 430 3.72 -21.16 11.72
C ASP A 430 4.84 -20.55 12.56
N TRP A 431 5.50 -21.41 13.37
CA TRP A 431 6.63 -20.95 14.16
C TRP A 431 7.93 -21.00 13.37
N ARG A 432 8.72 -19.95 13.48
CA ARG A 432 10.06 -19.86 12.90
C ARG A 432 11.07 -19.37 13.92
N PRO A 433 12.33 -19.79 13.84
CA PRO A 433 13.40 -19.19 14.66
C PRO A 433 13.51 -17.70 14.37
N ARG A 434 13.77 -16.88 15.42
CA ARG A 434 13.97 -15.42 15.30
C ARG A 434 14.97 -15.04 14.21
N ALA A 435 16.06 -15.82 14.07
CA ALA A 435 17.08 -15.57 13.06
C ALA A 435 16.56 -15.60 11.60
N THR A 436 15.35 -16.11 11.36
CA THR A 436 14.68 -16.18 10.06
C THR A 436 13.42 -15.35 9.99
N ASN A 437 13.03 -14.64 11.07
CA ASN A 437 11.87 -13.76 11.09
C ASN A 437 12.25 -12.39 10.51
N VAL A 438 11.82 -12.13 9.26
CA VAL A 438 12.11 -10.87 8.56
C VAL A 438 11.51 -9.64 9.27
N SER A 439 10.41 -9.82 10.01
CA SER A 439 9.75 -8.72 10.72
C SER A 439 10.52 -8.21 11.93
N ASP A 440 11.57 -8.92 12.36
CA ASP A 440 12.46 -8.52 13.46
C ASP A 440 13.13 -7.13 13.24
N ILE A 441 13.42 -6.74 11.99
CA ILE A 441 13.95 -5.38 11.69
C ILE A 441 12.89 -4.27 11.71
N GLY A 442 11.63 -4.64 11.81
CA GLY A 442 10.51 -3.70 11.89
C GLY A 442 10.09 -3.38 13.33
N THR A 443 10.64 -4.03 14.34
CA THR A 443 10.23 -3.89 15.76
C THR A 443 11.24 -3.19 16.63
N ILE A 444 12.51 -3.28 16.30
CA ILE A 444 13.62 -2.69 17.05
C ILE A 444 14.81 -2.42 16.10
N ASP A 445 15.69 -1.51 16.50
CA ASP A 445 16.95 -1.31 15.81
C ASP A 445 17.81 -2.59 15.82
N ARG A 446 18.44 -2.87 14.67
CA ARG A 446 19.21 -4.09 14.48
C ARG A 446 20.62 -3.80 13.96
N PRO A 447 21.61 -4.65 14.32
CA PRO A 447 22.96 -4.51 13.80
C PRO A 447 23.01 -4.78 12.29
N LEU A 448 24.09 -4.30 11.66
CA LEU A 448 24.29 -4.35 10.20
C LEU A 448 24.14 -5.76 9.62
N GLU A 449 24.59 -6.79 10.35
CA GLU A 449 24.49 -8.19 9.91
C GLU A 449 23.03 -8.62 9.67
N VAL A 450 22.13 -8.19 10.54
CA VAL A 450 20.68 -8.48 10.43
C VAL A 450 20.08 -7.73 9.24
N PHE A 451 20.46 -6.47 9.06
CA PHE A 451 20.07 -5.69 7.86
C PHE A 451 20.56 -6.35 6.57
N ASN A 452 21.83 -6.73 6.51
CA ASN A 452 22.41 -7.41 5.33
C ASN A 452 21.75 -8.76 5.02
N ARG A 453 21.14 -9.40 6.03
CA ARG A 453 20.39 -10.66 5.86
C ARG A 453 18.99 -10.40 5.32
N PHE A 454 18.24 -9.49 5.90
CA PHE A 454 16.80 -9.36 5.64
C PHE A 454 16.45 -8.35 4.54
N VAL A 455 17.20 -7.26 4.38
CA VAL A 455 16.88 -6.27 3.35
C VAL A 455 16.90 -6.87 1.94
N PRO A 456 17.89 -7.69 1.53
CA PRO A 456 17.85 -8.35 0.23
C PRO A 456 16.64 -9.29 0.05
N VAL A 457 16.19 -9.93 1.14
CA VAL A 457 15.00 -10.80 1.13
C VAL A 457 13.73 -9.97 0.92
N MET A 458 13.61 -8.83 1.61
CA MET A 458 12.46 -7.93 1.43
C MET A 458 12.36 -7.43 -0.01
N LEU A 459 13.49 -7.12 -0.61
CA LEU A 459 13.56 -6.55 -1.96
C LEU A 459 13.46 -7.61 -3.08
N GLY A 460 13.45 -8.90 -2.74
CA GLY A 460 13.43 -9.96 -3.74
C GLY A 460 14.77 -10.20 -4.45
N GLU A 461 15.87 -9.66 -3.92
CA GLU A 461 17.22 -9.79 -4.49
C GLU A 461 17.85 -11.15 -4.17
N ARG A 462 17.38 -11.83 -3.14
CA ARG A 462 17.84 -13.18 -2.73
C ARG A 462 16.64 -14.05 -2.37
N THR A 463 16.65 -15.24 -2.89
CA THR A 463 16.00 -16.37 -2.24
C THR A 463 16.86 -16.73 -1.03
N ALA A 464 16.33 -16.57 0.17
CA ALA A 464 17.04 -16.95 1.39
C ALA A 464 17.17 -18.46 1.51
#